data_a037fabadc568a0a048edba8cc3c49e0
#
_entry.id   a037fabadc568a0a048edba8cc3c49e0
#
_cell.length_a   1.000
_cell.length_b   1.000
_cell.length_c   1.000
_cell.angle_alpha   90.00
_cell.angle_beta   90.00
_cell.angle_gamma   90.00
#
_symmetry.space_group_name_H-M   'P 1'
#
loop_
_entity.id
_entity.type
_entity.pdbx_description
1 polymer ?
#
loop_
_entity_poly.entity_id
_entity_poly.type
_entity_poly.pdbx_seq_one_letter_code
_entity_poly.pdbx_strand_id
1 'polypeptide(L)'
;RMKGVIVLMPIVQALVFGYAVTTDVRDVRTGIYDLDQSRESRELITRFLGSGYFRDVARVTNDAEAQRIVDDGTARVVLRFNHGFAAALRGGGTATLQMILDGTDSNTAGIVLNYAGAIAADYNDDVLVQRQTRTEGRATTPSGATVATRAWFNANLDSRNFYVPVDIALIVSLITPMLTALA
;
A
#
# COMPACT_ATOMS: atom_id res chain seq x y z
N ARG A 1 43.64 17.64 -11.56
CA ARG A 1 42.86 16.44 -11.95
C ARG A 1 41.77 16.08 -10.91
N MET A 2 41.93 16.38 -9.63
CA MET A 2 40.91 16.14 -8.58
C MET A 2 39.63 17.01 -8.68
N LYS A 3 39.72 18.22 -9.22
CA LYS A 3 38.56 19.14 -9.33
C LYS A 3 37.43 18.60 -10.20
N GLY A 4 37.72 17.78 -11.21
CA GLY A 4 36.71 17.14 -12.06
C GLY A 4 35.92 16.04 -11.35
N VAL A 5 36.56 15.29 -10.46
CA VAL A 5 35.91 14.23 -9.71
C VAL A 5 34.93 14.80 -8.69
N ILE A 6 35.27 15.92 -8.05
CA ILE A 6 34.42 16.60 -7.05
C ILE A 6 33.10 17.09 -7.67
N VAL A 7 33.12 17.50 -8.95
CA VAL A 7 31.93 17.97 -9.67
C VAL A 7 31.17 16.79 -10.33
N LEU A 8 31.92 15.84 -10.92
CA LEU A 8 31.33 14.74 -11.67
C LEU A 8 30.60 13.73 -10.75
N MET A 9 31.17 13.45 -9.56
CA MET A 9 30.60 12.49 -8.64
C MET A 9 29.19 12.84 -8.16
N PRO A 10 28.88 14.07 -7.70
CA PRO A 10 27.52 14.46 -7.34
C PRO A 10 26.53 14.38 -8.52
N ILE A 11 26.96 14.68 -9.74
CA ILE A 11 26.13 14.61 -10.93
C ILE A 11 25.78 13.15 -11.25
N VAL A 12 26.77 12.26 -11.22
CA VAL A 12 26.56 10.83 -11.43
C VAL A 12 25.67 10.27 -10.33
N GLN A 13 25.90 10.67 -9.08
CA GLN A 13 25.12 10.24 -7.94
C GLN A 13 23.66 10.72 -8.03
N ALA A 14 23.44 11.98 -8.43
CA ALA A 14 22.10 12.52 -8.66
C ALA A 14 21.36 11.80 -9.80
N LEU A 15 22.06 11.45 -10.88
CA LEU A 15 21.50 10.67 -11.98
C LEU A 15 21.16 9.22 -11.56
N VAL A 16 22.07 8.56 -10.86
CA VAL A 16 21.87 7.18 -10.39
C VAL A 16 20.72 7.14 -9.39
N PHE A 17 20.71 8.00 -8.38
CA PHE A 17 19.63 8.04 -7.38
C PHE A 17 18.31 8.55 -7.97
N GLY A 18 18.34 9.56 -8.84
CA GLY A 18 17.15 10.06 -9.53
C GLY A 18 16.50 9.01 -10.45
N TYR A 19 17.29 8.12 -11.06
CA TYR A 19 16.77 7.06 -11.90
C TYR A 19 16.40 5.80 -11.10
N ALA A 20 17.15 5.48 -10.03
CA ALA A 20 16.87 4.31 -9.18
C ALA A 20 15.69 4.49 -8.23
N VAL A 21 15.31 5.74 -7.93
CA VAL A 21 14.21 6.05 -6.97
C VAL A 21 12.82 6.09 -7.64
N THR A 22 12.71 5.80 -8.93
CA THR A 22 11.39 5.61 -9.56
C THR A 22 10.81 4.26 -9.14
N THR A 23 10.42 4.16 -7.90
CA THR A 23 9.72 2.98 -7.35
C THR A 23 8.24 3.09 -7.71
N ASP A 24 7.93 2.89 -8.99
CA ASP A 24 6.55 2.68 -9.42
C ASP A 24 6.15 1.27 -8.94
N VAL A 25 5.48 1.23 -7.80
CA VAL A 25 5.00 -0.03 -7.19
C VAL A 25 3.78 -0.48 -7.97
N ARG A 26 4.00 -1.41 -8.92
CA ARG A 26 2.94 -2.06 -9.71
C ARG A 26 2.88 -3.54 -9.41
N ASP A 27 1.78 -4.19 -9.78
CA ASP A 27 1.61 -5.65 -9.65
C ASP A 27 1.79 -6.15 -8.19
N VAL A 28 1.28 -5.39 -7.22
CA VAL A 28 1.29 -5.80 -5.81
C VAL A 28 0.51 -7.10 -5.67
N ARG A 29 1.20 -8.18 -5.33
CA ARG A 29 0.61 -9.50 -5.13
C ARG A 29 -0.40 -9.46 -3.99
N THR A 30 -1.67 -9.70 -4.30
CA THR A 30 -2.80 -9.45 -3.41
C THR A 30 -3.59 -10.72 -3.18
N GLY A 31 -3.74 -11.10 -1.92
CA GLY A 31 -4.70 -12.12 -1.48
C GLY A 31 -6.08 -11.49 -1.23
N ILE A 32 -7.13 -12.18 -1.58
CA ILE A 32 -8.51 -11.73 -1.35
C ILE A 32 -9.17 -12.62 -0.30
N TYR A 33 -9.59 -12.01 0.81
CA TYR A 33 -10.30 -12.65 1.90
C TYR A 33 -11.69 -12.01 2.07
N ASP A 34 -12.66 -12.49 1.29
CA ASP A 34 -14.01 -11.94 1.25
C ASP A 34 -14.98 -12.83 2.05
N LEU A 35 -15.25 -12.42 3.29
CA LEU A 35 -16.25 -13.07 4.18
C LEU A 35 -17.67 -12.56 3.92
N ASP A 36 -17.82 -11.36 3.35
CA ASP A 36 -19.14 -10.77 3.09
C ASP A 36 -19.78 -11.32 1.82
N GLN A 37 -18.97 -11.68 0.82
CA GLN A 37 -19.38 -12.26 -0.47
C GLN A 37 -20.54 -11.52 -1.14
N SER A 38 -20.65 -10.23 -0.89
CA SER A 38 -21.72 -9.38 -1.39
C SER A 38 -21.39 -8.84 -2.80
N ARG A 39 -22.36 -8.14 -3.39
CA ARG A 39 -22.12 -7.39 -4.61
C ARG A 39 -21.13 -6.25 -4.39
N GLU A 40 -21.27 -5.56 -3.27
CA GLU A 40 -20.47 -4.40 -2.89
C GLU A 40 -19.02 -4.78 -2.61
N SER A 41 -18.76 -5.90 -1.92
CA SER A 41 -17.39 -6.40 -1.72
C SER A 41 -16.73 -6.76 -3.04
N ARG A 42 -17.44 -7.47 -3.93
CA ARG A 42 -16.93 -7.83 -5.26
C ARG A 42 -16.68 -6.62 -6.15
N GLU A 43 -17.53 -5.59 -6.08
CA GLU A 43 -17.34 -4.36 -6.84
C GLU A 43 -16.06 -3.65 -6.39
N LEU A 44 -15.84 -3.51 -5.08
CA LEU A 44 -14.62 -2.88 -4.56
C LEU A 44 -13.37 -3.72 -4.89
N ILE A 45 -13.43 -5.05 -4.77
CA ILE A 45 -12.35 -5.96 -5.21
C ILE A 45 -12.01 -5.71 -6.68
N THR A 46 -13.03 -5.62 -7.54
CA THR A 46 -12.83 -5.38 -8.98
C THR A 46 -12.13 -4.05 -9.24
N ARG A 47 -12.45 -3.00 -8.47
CA ARG A 47 -11.76 -1.71 -8.57
C ARG A 47 -10.30 -1.81 -8.16
N PHE A 48 -10.01 -2.51 -7.05
CA PHE A 48 -8.62 -2.75 -6.64
C PHE A 48 -7.83 -3.45 -7.73
N LEU A 49 -8.34 -4.55 -8.26
CA LEU A 49 -7.66 -5.32 -9.30
C LEU A 49 -7.60 -4.59 -10.65
N GLY A 50 -8.64 -3.81 -10.97
CA GLY A 50 -8.71 -3.01 -12.20
C GLY A 50 -7.82 -1.75 -12.18
N SER A 51 -7.30 -1.36 -11.02
CA SER A 51 -6.44 -0.18 -10.89
C SER A 51 -5.06 -0.32 -11.54
N GLY A 52 -4.62 -1.56 -11.83
CA GLY A 52 -3.27 -1.86 -12.33
C GLY A 52 -2.18 -1.86 -11.26
N TYR A 53 -2.52 -1.53 -10.00
CA TYR A 53 -1.57 -1.57 -8.88
C TYR A 53 -1.59 -2.92 -8.16
N PHE A 54 -2.74 -3.60 -8.12
CA PHE A 54 -2.98 -4.83 -7.37
C PHE A 54 -3.23 -6.01 -8.31
N ARG A 55 -2.57 -7.14 -8.04
CA ARG A 55 -2.72 -8.38 -8.80
C ARG A 55 -3.22 -9.51 -7.89
N ASP A 56 -4.35 -10.12 -8.25
CA ASP A 56 -4.90 -11.28 -7.55
C ASP A 56 -3.95 -12.49 -7.68
N VAL A 57 -3.52 -13.03 -6.54
CA VAL A 57 -2.64 -14.20 -6.50
C VAL A 57 -3.22 -15.34 -5.66
N ALA A 58 -4.17 -15.07 -4.77
CA ALA A 58 -4.75 -16.08 -3.89
C ALA A 58 -6.13 -15.67 -3.39
N ARG A 59 -7.01 -16.67 -3.25
CA ARG A 59 -8.25 -16.57 -2.49
C ARG A 59 -8.08 -17.21 -1.14
N VAL A 60 -8.37 -16.46 -0.08
CA VAL A 60 -8.13 -16.83 1.31
C VAL A 60 -9.46 -17.12 1.99
N THR A 61 -9.51 -18.17 2.77
CA THR A 61 -10.72 -18.66 3.44
C THR A 61 -10.68 -18.53 4.94
N ASN A 62 -9.51 -18.37 5.53
CA ASN A 62 -9.32 -18.25 6.98
C ASN A 62 -8.10 -17.40 7.35
N ASP A 63 -8.05 -16.97 8.62
CA ASP A 63 -6.98 -16.09 9.11
C ASP A 63 -5.59 -16.75 9.08
N ALA A 64 -5.49 -18.05 9.32
CA ALA A 64 -4.21 -18.78 9.30
C ALA A 64 -3.64 -18.85 7.87
N GLU A 65 -4.49 -18.97 6.87
CA GLU A 65 -4.10 -18.92 5.47
C GLU A 65 -3.68 -17.51 5.07
N ALA A 66 -4.43 -16.48 5.49
CA ALA A 66 -4.09 -15.08 5.26
C ALA A 66 -2.70 -14.75 5.81
N GLN A 67 -2.41 -15.21 7.02
CA GLN A 67 -1.11 -15.03 7.63
C GLN A 67 -0.02 -15.75 6.86
N ARG A 68 -0.21 -17.02 6.53
CA ARG A 68 0.77 -17.85 5.83
C ARG A 68 1.19 -17.24 4.50
N ILE A 69 0.23 -16.78 3.67
CA ILE A 69 0.57 -16.23 2.34
C ILE A 69 1.32 -14.89 2.41
N VAL A 70 1.22 -14.16 3.53
CA VAL A 70 2.02 -12.95 3.78
C VAL A 70 3.40 -13.36 4.29
N ASP A 71 3.48 -14.29 5.25
CA ASP A 71 4.72 -14.75 5.86
C ASP A 71 5.66 -15.44 4.85
N ASP A 72 5.11 -16.24 3.93
CA ASP A 72 5.88 -16.91 2.87
C ASP A 72 6.13 -16.03 1.64
N GLY A 73 5.60 -14.80 1.66
CA GLY A 73 5.77 -13.82 0.59
C GLY A 73 4.98 -14.15 -0.68
N THR A 74 4.02 -15.09 -0.66
CA THR A 74 3.11 -15.36 -1.79
C THR A 74 2.28 -14.14 -2.11
N ALA A 75 1.74 -13.46 -1.08
CA ALA A 75 1.08 -12.16 -1.19
C ALA A 75 1.83 -11.11 -0.37
N ARG A 76 1.86 -9.87 -0.85
CA ARG A 76 2.32 -8.71 -0.08
C ARG A 76 1.21 -8.01 0.67
N VAL A 77 -0.02 -8.19 0.20
CA VAL A 77 -1.22 -7.57 0.74
C VAL A 77 -2.34 -8.59 0.78
N VAL A 78 -3.16 -8.56 1.83
CA VAL A 78 -4.45 -9.25 1.87
C VAL A 78 -5.55 -8.22 2.11
N LEU A 79 -6.53 -8.19 1.20
CA LEU A 79 -7.75 -7.40 1.34
C LEU A 79 -8.80 -8.25 2.03
N ARG A 80 -9.17 -7.87 3.25
CA ARG A 80 -10.15 -8.59 4.05
C ARG A 80 -11.45 -7.79 4.17
N PHE A 81 -12.53 -8.39 3.69
CA PHE A 81 -13.90 -7.90 3.83
C PHE A 81 -14.62 -8.72 4.91
N ASN A 82 -14.96 -8.08 6.02
CA ASN A 82 -15.67 -8.75 7.11
C ASN A 82 -17.16 -8.86 6.80
N HIS A 83 -17.83 -9.81 7.45
CA HIS A 83 -19.31 -9.93 7.41
C HIS A 83 -19.97 -8.59 7.75
N GLY A 84 -21.04 -8.25 7.04
CA GLY A 84 -21.78 -7.02 7.26
C GLY A 84 -21.22 -5.80 6.51
N PHE A 85 -20.19 -5.94 5.67
CA PHE A 85 -19.64 -4.87 4.87
C PHE A 85 -20.73 -4.20 4.02
N ALA A 86 -21.48 -4.97 3.25
CA ALA A 86 -22.57 -4.43 2.43
C ALA A 86 -23.73 -3.88 3.27
N ALA A 87 -24.04 -4.52 4.40
CA ALA A 87 -25.09 -4.05 5.30
C ALA A 87 -24.75 -2.67 5.88
N ALA A 88 -23.50 -2.46 6.29
CA ALA A 88 -23.03 -1.17 6.76
C ALA A 88 -23.11 -0.10 5.66
N LEU A 89 -22.65 -0.40 4.44
CA LEU A 89 -22.78 0.51 3.30
C LEU A 89 -24.24 0.87 3.00
N ARG A 90 -25.13 -0.12 2.90
CA ARG A 90 -26.56 0.12 2.57
C ARG A 90 -27.29 0.87 3.68
N GLY A 91 -26.94 0.60 4.94
CA GLY A 91 -27.52 1.25 6.11
C GLY A 91 -27.09 2.69 6.33
N GLY A 92 -26.21 3.23 5.49
CA GLY A 92 -25.70 4.60 5.66
C GLY A 92 -24.58 4.71 6.69
N GLY A 93 -24.05 3.58 7.16
CA GLY A 93 -22.89 3.51 8.06
C GLY A 93 -21.57 3.49 7.31
N THR A 94 -20.49 3.34 8.09
CA THR A 94 -19.14 3.15 7.58
C THR A 94 -18.83 1.66 7.47
N ALA A 95 -18.51 1.19 6.27
CA ALA A 95 -17.99 -0.16 6.07
C ALA A 95 -16.46 -0.15 6.16
N THR A 96 -15.90 -1.13 6.87
CA THR A 96 -14.44 -1.22 7.06
C THR A 96 -13.86 -2.31 6.17
N LEU A 97 -12.93 -1.93 5.30
CA LEU A 97 -12.02 -2.84 4.60
C LEU A 97 -10.72 -2.95 5.41
N GLN A 98 -10.39 -4.15 5.87
CA GLN A 98 -9.12 -4.39 6.53
C GLN A 98 -8.06 -4.75 5.48
N MET A 99 -6.89 -4.12 5.61
CA MET A 99 -5.74 -4.38 4.77
C MET A 99 -4.61 -4.95 5.63
N ILE A 100 -4.19 -6.17 5.33
CA ILE A 100 -3.06 -6.83 5.97
C ILE A 100 -1.91 -6.77 4.98
N LEU A 101 -0.78 -6.20 5.37
CA LEU A 101 0.36 -6.04 4.47
C LEU A 101 1.68 -6.42 5.13
N ASP A 102 2.59 -6.87 4.29
CA ASP A 102 3.97 -7.09 4.67
C ASP A 102 4.64 -5.72 4.95
N GLY A 103 4.96 -5.47 6.21
CA GLY A 103 5.59 -4.25 6.68
C GLY A 103 7.11 -4.26 6.64
N THR A 104 7.74 -5.30 6.07
CA THR A 104 9.20 -5.42 5.98
C THR A 104 9.80 -4.26 5.20
N ASP A 105 9.14 -3.83 4.12
CA ASP A 105 9.47 -2.63 3.36
C ASP A 105 8.42 -1.54 3.62
N SER A 106 8.72 -0.65 4.55
CA SER A 106 7.82 0.43 4.96
C SER A 106 7.54 1.45 3.86
N ASN A 107 8.47 1.65 2.93
CA ASN A 107 8.28 2.56 1.81
C ASN A 107 7.25 2.01 0.82
N THR A 108 7.42 0.76 0.39
CA THR A 108 6.43 0.07 -0.46
C THR A 108 5.07 -0.02 0.22
N ALA A 109 5.05 -0.35 1.53
CA ALA A 109 3.82 -0.41 2.29
C ALA A 109 3.08 0.95 2.31
N GLY A 110 3.80 2.07 2.53
CA GLY A 110 3.23 3.41 2.48
C GLY A 110 2.62 3.77 1.11
N ILE A 111 3.31 3.41 0.02
CA ILE A 111 2.80 3.64 -1.35
C ILE A 111 1.52 2.83 -1.59
N VAL A 112 1.51 1.55 -1.20
CA VAL A 112 0.35 0.66 -1.33
C VAL A 112 -0.85 1.21 -0.56
N LEU A 113 -0.63 1.74 0.66
CA LEU A 113 -1.68 2.37 1.46
C LEU A 113 -2.27 3.62 0.80
N ASN A 114 -1.42 4.44 0.20
CA ASN A 114 -1.88 5.62 -0.54
C ASN A 114 -2.75 5.23 -1.74
N TYR A 115 -2.36 4.19 -2.51
CA TYR A 115 -3.19 3.68 -3.60
C TYR A 115 -4.53 3.13 -3.10
N ALA A 116 -4.51 2.36 -2.01
CA ALA A 116 -5.72 1.83 -1.40
C ALA A 116 -6.66 2.93 -0.90
N GLY A 117 -6.10 3.97 -0.29
CA GLY A 117 -6.85 5.14 0.14
C GLY A 117 -7.52 5.88 -1.01
N ALA A 118 -6.79 6.08 -2.13
CA ALA A 118 -7.33 6.71 -3.33
C ALA A 118 -8.47 5.89 -3.95
N ILE A 119 -8.31 4.57 -4.07
CA ILE A 119 -9.35 3.68 -4.61
C ILE A 119 -10.60 3.68 -3.71
N ALA A 120 -10.41 3.67 -2.38
CA ALA A 120 -11.52 3.73 -1.44
C ALA A 120 -12.24 5.08 -1.49
N ALA A 121 -11.52 6.19 -1.67
CA ALA A 121 -12.11 7.52 -1.82
C ALA A 121 -12.96 7.61 -3.09
N ASP A 122 -12.44 7.15 -4.23
CA ASP A 122 -13.14 7.10 -5.51
C ASP A 122 -14.42 6.23 -5.41
N TYR A 123 -14.33 5.08 -4.76
CA TYR A 123 -15.50 4.23 -4.48
C TYR A 123 -16.54 4.94 -3.61
N ASN A 124 -16.10 5.68 -2.59
CA ASN A 124 -17.00 6.43 -1.70
C ASN A 124 -17.75 7.52 -2.44
N ASP A 125 -17.06 8.25 -3.33
CA ASP A 125 -17.68 9.29 -4.15
C ASP A 125 -18.79 8.71 -5.02
N ASP A 126 -18.58 7.58 -5.66
CA ASP A 126 -19.59 6.89 -6.45
C ASP A 126 -20.77 6.39 -5.61
N VAL A 127 -20.50 5.84 -4.42
CA VAL A 127 -21.55 5.42 -3.48
C VAL A 127 -22.40 6.62 -3.03
N LEU A 128 -21.77 7.77 -2.77
CA LEU A 128 -22.48 9.01 -2.41
C LEU A 128 -23.35 9.51 -3.55
N VAL A 129 -22.82 9.56 -4.77
CA VAL A 129 -23.58 9.98 -5.97
C VAL A 129 -24.79 9.04 -6.21
N GLN A 130 -24.59 7.73 -6.13
CA GLN A 130 -25.69 6.76 -6.27
C GLN A 130 -26.76 6.90 -5.20
N ARG A 131 -26.41 7.33 -3.99
CA ARG A 131 -27.37 7.59 -2.91
C ARG A 131 -28.12 8.88 -3.11
N GLN A 132 -27.44 9.95 -3.49
CA GLN A 132 -28.09 11.25 -3.79
C GLN A 132 -29.13 11.10 -4.88
N THR A 133 -28.83 10.34 -5.94
CA THR A 133 -29.81 10.08 -7.02
C THR A 133 -31.01 9.25 -6.58
N ARG A 134 -30.87 8.44 -5.49
CA ARG A 134 -31.99 7.63 -4.93
C ARG A 134 -32.79 8.35 -3.87
N THR A 135 -32.25 9.42 -3.28
CA THR A 135 -32.82 10.08 -2.10
C THR A 135 -32.95 11.59 -2.33
N GLU A 136 -33.58 12.00 -3.42
CA GLU A 136 -33.93 13.42 -3.59
C GLU A 136 -34.72 13.89 -2.37
N GLY A 137 -34.08 14.64 -1.46
CA GLY A 137 -34.72 15.37 -0.37
C GLY A 137 -34.30 15.01 1.06
N ARG A 138 -33.35 14.10 1.34
CA ARG A 138 -32.94 13.79 2.71
C ARG A 138 -31.45 13.99 2.91
N ALA A 139 -31.08 14.85 3.88
CA ALA A 139 -29.69 14.99 4.30
C ALA A 139 -29.14 13.64 4.79
N THR A 140 -28.15 13.09 4.10
CA THR A 140 -27.50 11.84 4.46
C THR A 140 -26.17 12.12 5.13
N THR A 141 -25.93 11.48 6.27
CA THR A 141 -24.61 11.42 6.91
C THR A 141 -23.61 10.81 5.94
N PRO A 142 -22.38 11.33 5.84
CA PRO A 142 -21.36 10.74 5.00
C PRO A 142 -21.10 9.29 5.46
N SER A 143 -21.34 8.35 4.59
CA SER A 143 -21.04 6.94 4.83
C SER A 143 -20.26 6.40 3.66
N GLY A 144 -19.24 5.60 3.94
CA GLY A 144 -18.34 5.10 2.92
C GLY A 144 -17.53 3.91 3.43
N ALA A 145 -16.67 3.39 2.59
CA ALA A 145 -15.69 2.39 2.95
C ALA A 145 -14.45 3.07 3.55
N THR A 146 -13.98 2.59 4.70
CA THR A 146 -12.70 3.00 5.27
C THR A 146 -11.72 1.84 5.19
N VAL A 147 -10.46 2.17 4.93
CA VAL A 147 -9.37 1.20 4.95
C VAL A 147 -8.79 1.17 6.36
N ALA A 148 -8.99 0.06 7.10
CA ALA A 148 -8.30 -0.21 8.35
C ALA A 148 -7.05 -1.04 8.04
N THR A 149 -5.89 -0.47 8.31
CA THR A 149 -4.61 -1.08 7.98
C THR A 149 -4.03 -1.83 9.17
N ARG A 150 -3.46 -2.99 8.90
CA ARG A 150 -2.65 -3.74 9.85
C ARG A 150 -1.36 -4.16 9.15
N ALA A 151 -0.28 -3.49 9.46
CA ALA A 151 1.04 -3.89 9.00
C ALA A 151 1.62 -4.95 9.95
N TRP A 152 2.10 -6.05 9.37
CA TRP A 152 2.87 -7.06 10.10
C TRP A 152 4.36 -6.74 9.94
N PHE A 153 5.18 -7.12 10.94
CA PHE A 153 6.63 -6.88 11.05
C PHE A 153 7.06 -5.41 11.27
N ASN A 154 6.26 -4.41 10.87
CA ASN A 154 6.49 -3.00 11.18
C ASN A 154 5.12 -2.31 11.40
N ALA A 155 4.54 -2.53 12.58
CA ALA A 155 3.18 -2.10 12.91
C ALA A 155 2.95 -0.58 12.77
N ASN A 156 4.02 0.21 12.93
CA ASN A 156 3.95 1.67 12.87
C ASN A 156 4.32 2.22 11.48
N LEU A 157 4.71 1.34 10.50
CA LEU A 157 5.23 1.73 9.18
C LEU A 157 6.34 2.80 9.31
N ASP A 158 7.18 2.65 10.36
CA ASP A 158 8.21 3.61 10.66
C ASP A 158 9.33 3.52 9.62
N SER A 159 9.41 4.53 8.77
CA SER A 159 10.44 4.66 7.72
C SER A 159 11.86 4.59 8.27
N ARG A 160 12.04 4.89 9.56
CA ARG A 160 13.31 4.81 10.26
C ARG A 160 13.89 3.39 10.25
N ASN A 161 13.05 2.36 10.37
CA ASN A 161 13.49 0.97 10.36
C ASN A 161 13.99 0.51 8.98
N PHE A 162 13.62 1.24 7.92
CA PHE A 162 14.11 1.00 6.56
C PHE A 162 15.32 1.89 6.23
N TYR A 163 15.25 3.19 6.53
CA TYR A 163 16.29 4.14 6.11
C TYR A 163 17.58 4.04 6.92
N VAL A 164 17.52 3.76 8.24
CA VAL A 164 18.72 3.70 9.09
C VAL A 164 19.76 2.68 8.59
N PRO A 165 19.40 1.43 8.25
CA PRO A 165 20.37 0.48 7.70
C PRO A 165 20.94 0.91 6.34
N VAL A 166 20.11 1.52 5.48
CA VAL A 166 20.53 2.01 4.17
C VAL A 166 21.50 3.18 4.31
N ASP A 167 21.21 4.13 5.20
CA ASP A 167 22.09 5.28 5.47
C ASP A 167 23.43 4.84 6.03
N ILE A 168 23.44 3.88 6.96
CA ILE A 168 24.69 3.33 7.50
C ILE A 168 25.53 2.68 6.37
N ALA A 169 24.92 1.86 5.52
CA ALA A 169 25.60 1.23 4.40
C ALA A 169 26.17 2.27 3.42
N LEU A 170 25.42 3.33 3.16
CA LEU A 170 25.80 4.42 2.26
C LEU A 170 26.97 5.23 2.86
N ILE A 171 26.93 5.57 4.14
CA ILE A 171 28.01 6.27 4.86
C ILE A 171 29.28 5.43 4.84
N VAL A 172 29.21 4.13 5.16
CA VAL A 172 30.37 3.22 5.13
C VAL A 172 30.95 3.14 3.71
N SER A 173 30.10 3.03 2.68
CA SER A 173 30.51 2.98 1.27
C SER A 173 31.21 4.26 0.78
N LEU A 174 30.85 5.42 1.35
CA LEU A 174 31.46 6.71 0.99
C LEU A 174 32.75 6.97 1.76
N ILE A 175 32.79 6.63 3.05
CA ILE A 175 33.93 6.92 3.93
C ILE A 175 35.11 5.97 3.62
N THR A 176 34.83 4.70 3.34
CA THR A 176 35.89 3.69 3.10
C THR A 176 36.83 4.07 1.93
N PRO A 177 36.35 4.39 0.72
CA PRO A 177 37.22 4.80 -0.37
C PRO A 177 37.89 6.16 -0.12
N MET A 178 37.25 7.06 0.63
CA MET A 178 37.85 8.36 0.98
C MET A 178 39.03 8.19 1.92
N LEU A 179 38.93 7.32 2.92
CA LEU A 179 40.04 6.98 3.81
C LEU A 179 41.16 6.24 3.09
N THR A 180 40.83 5.34 2.16
CA THR A 180 41.82 4.58 1.37
C THR A 180 42.57 5.48 0.38
N ALA A 181 41.93 6.56 -0.10
CA ALA A 181 42.57 7.52 -1.02
C ALA A 181 43.46 8.54 -0.30
N LEU A 182 43.33 8.67 1.02
CA LEU A 182 44.13 9.58 1.87
C LEU A 182 45.33 8.86 2.55
N ALA A 183 45.35 7.53 2.53
CA ALA A 183 46.48 6.71 3.05
C ALA A 183 47.53 6.42 1.96
#